data_b32f5d73e1c2a9de5fc760d04de686bb
#
_entry.id   b32f5d73e1c2a9de5fc760d04de686bb
#
_cell.length_a   1.000
_cell.length_b   1.000
_cell.length_c   1.000
_cell.angle_alpha   90.00
_cell.angle_beta   90.00
_cell.angle_gamma   90.00
#
_symmetry.space_group_name_H-M   'P 1'
#
loop_
_entity.id
_entity.type
_entity.pdbx_description
1 polymer ?
#
loop_
_entity_poly.entity_id
_entity_poly.type
_entity_poly.pdbx_seq_one_letter_code
_entity_poly.pdbx_strand_id
1 'polypeptide(L)'
;PREKQTLEVPEHFTQRWSIDFMTDVLSNGTKFRSCNVLDDFNREVLFIEIDYSLKSSRVIWVLSHLINRFGKPQKIRMDNGPEFISKLTQSWSKANEIEFHYIQPGKPSQNAYVERFNRSFRGHVLDAYSFDNLNQVREISDAWIVDYNNHRPHDALGGLPPRVYREKQNQSNGLLFASASPALQSAH
;
A
#
# COMPACT_ATOMS: atom_id res chain seq x y z
N PRO A 1 23.72 -17.29 -12.67
CA PRO A 1 22.40 -17.45 -12.05
C PRO A 1 22.08 -16.17 -11.30
N ARG A 2 21.01 -15.44 -11.67
CA ARG A 2 20.56 -14.26 -10.92
C ARG A 2 19.98 -14.76 -9.61
N GLU A 3 20.60 -14.41 -8.49
CA GLU A 3 19.98 -14.59 -7.18
C GLU A 3 18.63 -13.86 -7.18
N LYS A 4 17.56 -14.63 -7.05
CA LYS A 4 16.24 -14.09 -6.71
C LYS A 4 16.35 -13.52 -5.30
N GLN A 5 16.58 -12.22 -5.16
CA GLN A 5 16.36 -11.57 -3.87
C GLN A 5 14.88 -11.75 -3.52
N THR A 6 14.63 -12.67 -2.62
CA THR A 6 13.29 -12.88 -2.05
C THR A 6 12.92 -11.59 -1.32
N LEU A 7 11.79 -10.98 -1.73
CA LEU A 7 11.27 -9.83 -0.99
C LEU A 7 10.99 -10.29 0.44
N GLU A 8 11.59 -9.62 1.40
CA GLU A 8 11.28 -9.79 2.81
C GLU A 8 9.78 -9.54 3.02
N VAL A 9 9.08 -10.53 3.53
CA VAL A 9 7.65 -10.42 3.84
C VAL A 9 7.51 -9.80 5.22
N PRO A 10 6.78 -8.69 5.39
CA PRO A 10 6.52 -8.12 6.72
C PRO A 10 5.78 -9.11 7.61
N GLU A 11 6.04 -9.03 8.92
CA GLU A 11 5.45 -9.92 9.92
C GLU A 11 4.09 -9.45 10.43
N HIS A 12 3.81 -8.15 10.32
CA HIS A 12 2.56 -7.56 10.79
C HIS A 12 2.10 -6.37 9.91
N PHE A 13 0.82 -6.06 10.02
CA PHE A 13 0.20 -4.90 9.38
C PHE A 13 0.89 -3.60 9.86
N THR A 14 1.04 -2.64 8.97
CA THR A 14 1.75 -1.35 9.15
C THR A 14 3.27 -1.47 9.34
N GLN A 15 3.88 -2.63 9.20
CA GLN A 15 5.34 -2.72 9.26
C GLN A 15 5.99 -2.06 8.06
N ARG A 16 5.45 -2.28 6.85
CA ARG A 16 5.98 -1.68 5.62
C ARG A 16 4.88 -1.41 4.62
N TRP A 17 4.90 -0.18 4.10
CA TRP A 17 4.08 0.19 2.95
C TRP A 17 4.90 0.23 1.67
N SER A 18 4.25 -0.01 0.54
CA SER A 18 4.78 0.26 -0.80
C SER A 18 3.93 1.32 -1.47
N ILE A 19 4.60 2.26 -2.16
CA ILE A 19 3.94 3.34 -2.88
C ILE A 19 4.50 3.42 -4.30
N ASP A 20 3.60 3.71 -5.26
CA ASP A 20 3.97 3.88 -6.65
C ASP A 20 2.96 4.75 -7.40
N PHE A 21 3.39 5.34 -8.51
CA PHE A 21 2.56 6.16 -9.38
C PHE A 21 2.18 5.42 -10.65
N MET A 22 0.96 5.69 -11.12
CA MET A 22 0.55 5.35 -12.47
C MET A 22 0.08 6.62 -13.20
N THR A 23 0.10 6.57 -14.52
CA THR A 23 -0.41 7.64 -15.38
C THR A 23 -1.41 7.05 -16.36
N ASP A 24 -2.49 7.78 -16.61
CA ASP A 24 -3.49 7.45 -17.61
C ASP A 24 -4.10 8.75 -18.21
N VAL A 25 -5.08 8.59 -19.10
CA VAL A 25 -5.72 9.70 -19.80
C VAL A 25 -7.25 9.60 -19.71
N LEU A 26 -7.91 10.74 -19.60
CA LEU A 26 -9.36 10.85 -19.75
C LEU A 26 -9.76 10.73 -21.22
N SER A 27 -11.05 10.54 -21.51
CA SER A 27 -11.60 10.42 -22.89
C SER A 27 -11.25 11.61 -23.78
N ASN A 28 -11.06 12.79 -23.20
CA ASN A 28 -10.64 14.00 -23.89
C ASN A 28 -9.11 14.14 -24.08
N GLY A 29 -8.32 13.12 -23.69
CA GLY A 29 -6.86 13.12 -23.79
C GLY A 29 -6.13 13.82 -22.62
N THR A 30 -6.84 14.36 -21.63
CA THR A 30 -6.22 14.99 -20.46
C THR A 30 -5.55 13.93 -19.59
N LYS A 31 -4.25 14.08 -19.33
CA LYS A 31 -3.50 13.16 -18.47
C LYS A 31 -3.88 13.34 -17.01
N PHE A 32 -3.93 12.22 -16.30
CA PHE A 32 -4.02 12.19 -14.83
C PHE A 32 -3.05 11.15 -14.25
N ARG A 33 -2.86 11.21 -12.96
CA ARG A 33 -2.01 10.26 -12.21
C ARG A 33 -2.77 9.64 -11.05
N SER A 34 -2.39 8.43 -10.70
CA SER A 34 -2.74 7.84 -9.42
C SER A 34 -1.48 7.62 -8.57
N CYS A 35 -1.61 7.81 -7.26
CA CYS A 35 -0.62 7.44 -6.25
C CYS A 35 -1.22 6.31 -5.43
N ASN A 36 -0.67 5.12 -5.56
CA ASN A 36 -1.21 3.89 -5.00
C ASN A 36 -0.38 3.50 -3.77
N VAL A 37 -1.03 3.28 -2.65
CA VAL A 37 -0.38 2.89 -1.38
C VAL A 37 -0.92 1.55 -0.91
N LEU A 38 -0.02 0.59 -0.71
CA LEU A 38 -0.32 -0.75 -0.21
C LEU A 38 0.37 -1.02 1.11
N ASP A 39 -0.26 -1.86 1.95
CA ASP A 39 0.45 -2.54 3.03
C ASP A 39 1.06 -3.85 2.50
N ASP A 40 2.38 -4.00 2.67
CA ASP A 40 3.13 -5.16 2.15
C ASP A 40 2.83 -6.45 2.91
N PHE A 41 2.32 -6.39 4.14
CA PHE A 41 2.00 -7.56 4.95
C PHE A 41 0.88 -8.39 4.33
N ASN A 42 -0.26 -7.75 4.10
CA ASN A 42 -1.46 -8.42 3.60
C ASN A 42 -1.89 -8.00 2.20
N ARG A 43 -1.09 -7.18 1.49
CA ARG A 43 -1.39 -6.67 0.14
C ARG A 43 -2.63 -5.76 0.09
N GLU A 44 -3.09 -5.28 1.24
CA GLU A 44 -4.24 -4.38 1.32
C GLU A 44 -3.94 -3.05 0.66
N VAL A 45 -4.83 -2.61 -0.21
CA VAL A 45 -4.78 -1.26 -0.76
C VAL A 45 -5.27 -0.31 0.33
N LEU A 46 -4.38 0.56 0.79
CA LEU A 46 -4.71 1.55 1.81
C LEU A 46 -5.39 2.76 1.20
N PHE A 47 -4.91 3.20 0.03
CA PHE A 47 -5.45 4.35 -0.68
C PHE A 47 -4.98 4.41 -2.14
N ILE A 48 -5.81 5.02 -2.98
CA ILE A 48 -5.46 5.47 -4.33
C ILE A 48 -5.81 6.96 -4.42
N GLU A 49 -4.81 7.81 -4.45
CA GLU A 49 -5.01 9.24 -4.72
C GLU A 49 -4.99 9.49 -6.23
N ILE A 50 -5.99 10.19 -6.74
CA ILE A 50 -6.15 10.48 -8.18
C ILE A 50 -6.24 11.98 -8.38
N ASP A 51 -5.32 12.53 -9.19
CA ASP A 51 -5.33 13.94 -9.55
C ASP A 51 -4.59 14.18 -10.88
N TYR A 52 -4.75 15.36 -11.46
CA TYR A 52 -3.98 15.80 -12.64
C TYR A 52 -2.50 15.95 -12.34
N SER A 53 -2.15 16.33 -11.09
CA SER A 53 -0.78 16.50 -10.63
C SER A 53 -0.65 16.08 -9.16
N LEU A 54 0.29 15.17 -8.90
CA LEU A 54 0.56 14.64 -7.56
C LEU A 54 1.95 15.08 -7.11
N LYS A 55 2.04 16.33 -6.59
CA LYS A 55 3.28 16.90 -6.05
C LYS A 55 3.62 16.29 -4.68
N SER A 56 4.87 16.49 -4.25
CA SER A 56 5.37 16.01 -2.93
C SER A 56 4.45 16.40 -1.76
N SER A 57 3.89 17.61 -1.77
CA SER A 57 2.95 18.05 -0.73
C SER A 57 1.68 17.19 -0.67
N ARG A 58 1.18 16.75 -1.85
CA ARG A 58 0.00 15.87 -1.91
C ARG A 58 0.34 14.47 -1.43
N VAL A 59 1.51 13.95 -1.80
CA VAL A 59 2.02 12.66 -1.29
C VAL A 59 2.10 12.68 0.24
N ILE A 60 2.67 13.73 0.82
CA ILE A 60 2.76 13.89 2.28
C ILE A 60 1.37 13.94 2.92
N TRP A 61 0.44 14.65 2.31
CA TRP A 61 -0.95 14.69 2.80
C TRP A 61 -1.57 13.28 2.82
N VAL A 62 -1.42 12.51 1.74
CA VAL A 62 -1.89 11.12 1.66
C VAL A 62 -1.28 10.28 2.77
N LEU A 63 0.05 10.30 2.89
CA LEU A 63 0.74 9.50 3.90
C LEU A 63 0.35 9.90 5.33
N SER A 64 0.22 11.19 5.61
CA SER A 64 -0.23 11.68 6.93
C SER A 64 -1.66 11.26 7.24
N HIS A 65 -2.56 11.31 6.25
CA HIS A 65 -3.92 10.81 6.39
C HIS A 65 -3.95 9.30 6.70
N LEU A 66 -3.13 8.52 6.01
CA LEU A 66 -3.04 7.08 6.24
C LEU A 66 -2.45 6.72 7.61
N ILE A 67 -1.44 7.47 8.07
CA ILE A 67 -0.88 7.30 9.42
C ILE A 67 -1.94 7.52 10.50
N ASN A 68 -2.75 8.57 10.36
CA ASN A 68 -3.84 8.85 11.31
C ASN A 68 -4.90 7.74 11.32
N ARG A 69 -5.12 7.07 10.19
CA ARG A 69 -6.14 6.03 10.06
C ARG A 69 -5.67 4.63 10.46
N PHE A 70 -4.46 4.27 10.09
CA PHE A 70 -3.94 2.89 10.19
C PHE A 70 -2.78 2.75 11.17
N GLY A 71 -2.18 3.83 11.61
CA GLY A 71 -0.94 3.83 12.36
C GLY A 71 0.30 4.08 11.49
N LYS A 72 1.40 4.39 12.14
CA LYS A 72 2.67 4.74 11.51
C LYS A 72 3.41 3.50 11.00
N PRO A 73 3.79 3.44 9.70
CA PRO A 73 4.64 2.36 9.21
C PRO A 73 6.09 2.57 9.68
N GLN A 74 6.82 1.47 9.81
CA GLN A 74 8.26 1.55 10.08
C GLN A 74 9.02 1.98 8.82
N LYS A 75 8.61 1.45 7.66
CA LYS A 75 9.26 1.70 6.36
C LYS A 75 8.24 1.96 5.26
N ILE A 76 8.62 2.83 4.33
CA ILE A 76 7.88 3.02 3.07
C ILE A 76 8.83 2.77 1.91
N ARG A 77 8.46 1.82 1.06
CA ARG A 77 9.20 1.48 -0.16
C ARG A 77 8.63 2.26 -1.34
N MET A 78 9.54 2.81 -2.16
CA MET A 78 9.19 3.65 -3.30
C MET A 78 10.30 3.63 -4.36
N ASP A 79 9.99 4.11 -5.55
CA ASP A 79 11.00 4.42 -6.56
C ASP A 79 11.76 5.73 -6.26
N ASN A 80 12.68 6.11 -7.15
CA ASN A 80 13.43 7.36 -7.04
C ASN A 80 12.73 8.52 -7.77
N GLY A 81 11.41 8.52 -7.81
CA GLY A 81 10.62 9.61 -8.40
C GLY A 81 10.91 10.96 -7.74
N PRO A 82 10.86 12.06 -8.51
CA PRO A 82 11.18 13.40 -7.98
C PRO A 82 10.28 13.81 -6.81
N GLU A 83 9.04 13.32 -6.77
CA GLU A 83 8.10 13.56 -5.67
C GLU A 83 8.59 12.94 -4.35
N PHE A 84 9.27 11.80 -4.42
CA PHE A 84 9.73 11.05 -3.26
C PHE A 84 11.11 11.48 -2.76
N ILE A 85 12.00 11.91 -3.67
CA ILE A 85 13.36 12.35 -3.31
C ILE A 85 13.44 13.84 -2.94
N SER A 86 12.33 14.56 -2.97
CA SER A 86 12.29 15.98 -2.65
C SER A 86 12.72 16.24 -1.20
N LYS A 87 13.31 17.43 -0.95
CA LYS A 87 13.67 17.84 0.42
C LYS A 87 12.45 17.82 1.36
N LEU A 88 11.27 18.14 0.84
CA LEU A 88 10.03 18.18 1.61
C LEU A 88 9.64 16.79 2.11
N THR A 89 9.63 15.77 1.25
CA THR A 89 9.31 14.39 1.62
C THR A 89 10.38 13.78 2.53
N GLN A 90 11.66 14.09 2.31
CA GLN A 90 12.73 13.63 3.19
C GLN A 90 12.66 14.26 4.59
N SER A 91 12.34 15.54 4.69
CA SER A 91 12.15 16.21 5.99
C SER A 91 10.95 15.63 6.73
N TRP A 92 9.85 15.37 6.02
CA TRP A 92 8.67 14.74 6.58
C TRP A 92 8.94 13.33 7.10
N SER A 93 9.69 12.51 6.34
CA SER A 93 10.10 11.16 6.72
C SER A 93 10.90 11.17 8.04
N LYS A 94 11.89 12.06 8.14
CA LYS A 94 12.70 12.24 9.35
C LYS A 94 11.87 12.70 10.56
N ALA A 95 10.99 13.67 10.36
CA ALA A 95 10.13 14.19 11.43
C ALA A 95 9.14 13.14 11.97
N ASN A 96 8.74 12.19 11.13
CA ASN A 96 7.87 11.09 11.52
C ASN A 96 8.64 9.81 11.89
N GLU A 97 9.97 9.79 11.83
CA GLU A 97 10.80 8.62 12.10
C GLU A 97 10.42 7.41 11.24
N ILE A 98 10.12 7.65 9.94
CA ILE A 98 9.78 6.62 8.96
C ILE A 98 10.96 6.43 8.01
N GLU A 99 11.44 5.20 7.86
CA GLU A 99 12.51 4.89 6.93
C GLU A 99 11.98 4.85 5.48
N PHE A 100 12.53 5.69 4.60
CA PHE A 100 12.29 5.60 3.17
C PHE A 100 13.26 4.62 2.53
N HIS A 101 12.72 3.58 1.92
CA HIS A 101 13.49 2.57 1.21
C HIS A 101 13.30 2.76 -0.29
N TYR A 102 14.29 3.40 -0.92
CA TYR A 102 14.30 3.60 -2.36
C TYR A 102 14.74 2.32 -3.08
N ILE A 103 13.99 1.89 -4.09
CA ILE A 103 14.37 0.76 -4.93
C ILE A 103 15.61 1.10 -5.76
N GLN A 104 16.45 0.10 -6.00
CA GLN A 104 17.65 0.29 -6.82
C GLN A 104 17.27 0.40 -8.30
N PRO A 105 17.89 1.30 -9.08
CA PRO A 105 17.70 1.38 -10.51
C PRO A 105 17.90 0.01 -11.19
N GLY A 106 16.94 -0.36 -12.07
CA GLY A 106 16.97 -1.64 -12.78
C GLY A 106 16.61 -2.88 -11.96
N LYS A 107 16.11 -2.71 -10.74
CA LYS A 107 15.59 -3.80 -9.88
C LYS A 107 14.10 -3.63 -9.54
N PRO A 108 13.20 -3.70 -10.53
CA PRO A 108 11.76 -3.55 -10.29
C PRO A 108 11.21 -4.61 -9.34
N SER A 109 11.81 -5.81 -9.27
CA SER A 109 11.40 -6.85 -8.33
C SER A 109 11.40 -6.40 -6.86
N GLN A 110 12.14 -5.34 -6.53
CA GLN A 110 12.15 -4.77 -5.19
C GLN A 110 10.84 -4.05 -4.82
N ASN A 111 9.99 -3.68 -5.80
CA ASN A 111 8.67 -3.08 -5.57
C ASN A 111 7.50 -3.97 -6.07
N ALA A 112 7.75 -5.28 -6.15
CA ALA A 112 6.86 -6.22 -6.83
C ALA A 112 5.42 -6.28 -6.28
N TYR A 113 5.18 -5.91 -5.01
CA TYR A 113 3.83 -5.94 -4.43
C TYR A 113 2.94 -4.85 -5.03
N VAL A 114 3.39 -3.61 -5.00
CA VAL A 114 2.63 -2.51 -5.61
C VAL A 114 2.61 -2.60 -7.13
N GLU A 115 3.66 -3.11 -7.77
CA GLU A 115 3.67 -3.34 -9.22
C GLU A 115 2.64 -4.39 -9.64
N ARG A 116 2.51 -5.49 -8.89
CA ARG A 116 1.46 -6.50 -9.12
C ARG A 116 0.07 -5.91 -8.92
N PHE A 117 -0.11 -5.10 -7.89
CA PHE A 117 -1.33 -4.36 -7.67
C PHE A 117 -1.63 -3.42 -8.85
N ASN A 118 -0.68 -2.60 -9.26
CA ASN A 118 -0.82 -1.66 -10.37
C ASN A 118 -1.25 -2.35 -11.67
N ARG A 119 -0.71 -3.54 -11.94
CA ARG A 119 -1.10 -4.36 -13.09
C ARG A 119 -2.56 -4.79 -13.00
N SER A 120 -3.02 -5.19 -11.82
CA SER A 120 -4.41 -5.55 -11.59
C SER A 120 -5.35 -4.35 -11.70
N PHE A 121 -4.96 -3.22 -11.11
CA PHE A 121 -5.73 -1.98 -11.17
C PHE A 121 -5.84 -1.46 -12.60
N ARG A 122 -4.74 -1.50 -13.36
CA ARG A 122 -4.75 -1.16 -14.79
C ARG A 122 -5.75 -2.02 -15.54
N GLY A 123 -5.64 -3.34 -15.48
CA GLY A 123 -6.47 -4.24 -16.28
C GLY A 123 -7.95 -4.25 -15.89
N HIS A 124 -8.28 -4.03 -14.61
CA HIS A 124 -9.67 -4.09 -14.15
C HIS A 124 -10.36 -2.73 -14.07
N VAL A 125 -9.62 -1.64 -14.03
CA VAL A 125 -10.17 -0.28 -13.91
C VAL A 125 -9.74 0.59 -15.08
N LEU A 126 -8.44 0.90 -15.19
CA LEU A 126 -7.99 1.92 -16.14
C LEU A 126 -8.21 1.51 -17.60
N ASP A 127 -7.94 0.26 -17.95
CA ASP A 127 -8.13 -0.26 -19.33
C ASP A 127 -9.57 -0.75 -19.58
N ALA A 128 -10.36 -0.98 -18.51
CA ALA A 128 -11.73 -1.50 -18.63
C ALA A 128 -12.79 -0.42 -18.83
N TYR A 129 -12.49 0.83 -18.51
CA TYR A 129 -13.43 1.95 -18.58
C TYR A 129 -12.84 3.13 -19.35
N SER A 130 -13.72 3.93 -19.96
CA SER A 130 -13.38 5.25 -20.48
C SER A 130 -13.93 6.30 -19.50
N PHE A 131 -13.11 7.25 -19.10
CA PHE A 131 -13.44 8.23 -18.07
C PHE A 131 -13.55 9.63 -18.65
N ASP A 132 -14.64 10.33 -18.37
CA ASP A 132 -14.84 11.71 -18.81
C ASP A 132 -14.24 12.75 -17.85
N ASN A 133 -14.09 12.38 -16.58
CA ASN A 133 -13.56 13.26 -15.54
C ASN A 133 -12.96 12.46 -14.36
N LEU A 134 -12.20 13.14 -13.48
CA LEU A 134 -11.56 12.50 -12.34
C LEU A 134 -12.54 11.92 -11.32
N ASN A 135 -13.76 12.46 -11.21
CA ASN A 135 -14.72 11.93 -10.24
C ASN A 135 -15.16 10.52 -10.63
N GLN A 136 -15.39 10.25 -11.92
CA GLN A 136 -15.66 8.90 -12.40
C GLN A 136 -14.50 7.94 -12.10
N VAL A 137 -13.24 8.39 -12.31
CA VAL A 137 -12.08 7.57 -11.97
C VAL A 137 -12.07 7.23 -10.48
N ARG A 138 -12.31 8.21 -9.62
CA ARG A 138 -12.34 8.03 -8.15
C ARG A 138 -13.44 7.08 -7.72
N GLU A 139 -14.67 7.30 -8.16
CA GLU A 139 -15.83 6.46 -7.81
C GLU A 139 -15.63 4.99 -8.19
N ILE A 140 -15.17 4.72 -9.41
CA ILE A 140 -14.92 3.35 -9.87
C ILE A 140 -13.72 2.73 -9.13
N SER A 141 -12.68 3.52 -8.88
CA SER A 141 -11.52 3.06 -8.11
C SER A 141 -11.89 2.71 -6.67
N ASP A 142 -12.69 3.55 -6.00
CA ASP A 142 -13.14 3.33 -4.62
C ASP A 142 -13.99 2.05 -4.50
N ALA A 143 -14.94 1.85 -5.43
CA ALA A 143 -15.74 0.63 -5.48
C ALA A 143 -14.87 -0.60 -5.71
N TRP A 144 -13.90 -0.51 -6.63
CA TRP A 144 -13.00 -1.62 -6.92
C TRP A 144 -12.05 -1.94 -5.76
N ILE A 145 -11.55 -0.93 -5.01
CA ILE A 145 -10.72 -1.14 -3.81
C ILE A 145 -11.49 -1.94 -2.76
N VAL A 146 -12.78 -1.64 -2.57
CA VAL A 146 -13.63 -2.38 -1.62
C VAL A 146 -13.70 -3.85 -2.01
N ASP A 147 -13.94 -4.16 -3.29
CA ASP A 147 -13.95 -5.53 -3.79
C ASP A 147 -12.57 -6.20 -3.67
N TYR A 148 -11.50 -5.52 -4.09
CA TYR A 148 -10.13 -6.01 -4.01
C TYR A 148 -9.74 -6.39 -2.58
N ASN A 149 -10.05 -5.55 -1.60
CA ASN A 149 -9.63 -5.76 -0.21
C ASN A 149 -10.49 -6.79 0.53
N ASN A 150 -11.79 -6.92 0.19
CA ASN A 150 -12.73 -7.74 0.97
C ASN A 150 -13.10 -9.07 0.29
N HIS A 151 -13.00 -9.17 -1.04
CA HIS A 151 -13.53 -10.31 -1.77
C HIS A 151 -12.50 -11.01 -2.66
N ARG A 152 -11.51 -10.29 -3.19
CA ARG A 152 -10.55 -10.87 -4.13
C ARG A 152 -9.56 -11.81 -3.44
N PRO A 153 -9.52 -13.11 -3.79
CA PRO A 153 -8.58 -14.04 -3.20
C PRO A 153 -7.15 -13.79 -3.70
N HIS A 154 -6.16 -14.00 -2.83
CA HIS A 154 -4.75 -13.89 -3.13
C HIS A 154 -4.04 -15.18 -2.77
N ASP A 155 -3.38 -15.83 -3.74
CA ASP A 155 -2.63 -17.07 -3.52
C ASP A 155 -1.56 -16.92 -2.43
N ALA A 156 -0.86 -15.78 -2.43
CA ALA A 156 0.16 -15.47 -1.42
C ALA A 156 -0.40 -15.31 0.02
N LEU A 157 -1.72 -15.21 0.16
CA LEU A 157 -2.43 -15.12 1.43
C LEU A 157 -3.25 -16.38 1.73
N GLY A 158 -2.89 -17.52 1.11
CA GLY A 158 -3.63 -18.77 1.24
C GLY A 158 -5.04 -18.70 0.65
N GLY A 159 -5.25 -17.94 -0.41
CA GLY A 159 -6.55 -17.76 -1.06
C GLY A 159 -7.49 -16.79 -0.33
N LEU A 160 -7.03 -16.10 0.71
CA LEU A 160 -7.85 -15.14 1.44
C LEU A 160 -7.76 -13.73 0.82
N PRO A 161 -8.85 -12.94 0.90
CA PRO A 161 -8.80 -11.51 0.63
C PRO A 161 -7.92 -10.76 1.65
N PRO A 162 -7.32 -9.61 1.27
CA PRO A 162 -6.41 -8.86 2.12
C PRO A 162 -6.92 -8.58 3.55
N ARG A 163 -8.13 -8.05 3.68
CA ARG A 163 -8.70 -7.73 5.01
C ARG A 163 -9.04 -8.96 5.82
N VAL A 164 -9.59 -9.99 5.20
CA VAL A 164 -9.90 -11.25 5.88
C VAL A 164 -8.62 -11.90 6.41
N TYR A 165 -7.53 -11.88 5.62
CA TYR A 165 -6.23 -12.36 6.08
C TYR A 165 -5.74 -11.58 7.31
N ARG A 166 -5.79 -10.25 7.30
CA ARG A 166 -5.40 -9.41 8.44
C ARG A 166 -6.21 -9.72 9.70
N GLU A 167 -7.52 -9.79 9.58
CA GLU A 167 -8.41 -10.10 10.70
C GLU A 167 -8.10 -11.46 11.32
N LYS A 168 -7.86 -12.47 10.49
CA LYS A 168 -7.47 -13.81 10.95
C LYS A 168 -6.13 -13.80 11.69
N GLN A 169 -5.13 -13.06 11.18
CA GLN A 169 -3.83 -12.93 11.86
C GLN A 169 -3.95 -12.21 13.21
N ASN A 170 -4.77 -11.15 13.29
CA ASN A 170 -5.01 -10.44 14.54
C ASN A 170 -5.69 -11.32 15.59
N GLN A 171 -6.65 -12.15 15.21
CA GLN A 171 -7.30 -13.12 16.10
C GLN A 171 -6.31 -14.16 16.62
N SER A 172 -5.47 -14.70 15.74
CA SER A 172 -4.45 -15.68 16.11
C SER A 172 -3.42 -15.10 17.08
N ASN A 173 -2.98 -13.87 16.86
CA ASN A 173 -2.06 -13.17 17.76
C ASN A 173 -2.73 -12.82 19.10
N GLY A 174 -3.99 -12.39 19.11
CA GLY A 174 -4.76 -12.12 20.32
C GLY A 174 -4.93 -13.36 21.20
N LEU A 175 -5.15 -14.52 20.61
CA LEU A 175 -5.23 -15.80 21.35
C LEU A 175 -3.87 -16.22 21.93
N LEU A 176 -2.76 -15.97 21.25
CA LEU A 176 -1.41 -16.24 21.75
C LEU A 176 -1.08 -15.37 22.97
N PHE A 177 -1.45 -14.10 22.97
CA PHE A 177 -1.26 -13.20 24.14
C PHE A 177 -2.17 -13.57 25.30
N ALA A 178 -3.41 -14.01 25.05
CA ALA A 178 -4.33 -14.48 26.10
C ALA A 178 -3.86 -15.78 26.77
N SER A 179 -3.21 -16.67 26.02
CA SER A 179 -2.65 -17.93 26.56
C SER A 179 -1.32 -17.77 27.28
N ALA A 180 -0.61 -16.65 27.06
CA ALA A 180 0.69 -16.35 27.67
C ALA A 180 0.60 -15.56 29.00
N SER A 181 -0.59 -15.25 29.50
CA SER A 181 -0.75 -14.63 30.84
C SER A 181 -0.44 -15.67 31.89
N PRO A 182 0.59 -15.47 32.75
CA PRO A 182 0.88 -16.39 33.83
C PRO A 182 -0.26 -16.33 34.85
N ALA A 183 -0.78 -17.51 35.18
CA ALA A 183 -1.68 -17.66 36.30
C ALA A 183 -0.99 -17.08 37.55
N LEU A 184 -1.55 -16.03 38.14
CA LEU A 184 -1.20 -15.54 39.47
C LEU A 184 -1.49 -16.68 40.43
N GLN A 185 -0.45 -17.42 40.81
CA GLN A 185 -0.51 -18.32 41.93
C GLN A 185 -0.73 -17.48 43.19
N SER A 186 -1.93 -17.54 43.74
CA SER A 186 -2.26 -17.09 45.07
C SER A 186 -1.47 -17.94 46.07
N ALA A 187 -0.44 -17.34 46.67
CA ALA A 187 0.19 -17.91 47.87
C ALA A 187 -0.61 -17.47 49.11
N HIS A 188 -1.05 -18.44 49.87
CA HIS A 188 -1.56 -18.29 51.23
C HIS A 188 -0.41 -17.95 52.18
#